data_eef07ced0e93b777d550606688a3b5ae
#
_entry.id   eef07ced0e93b777d550606688a3b5ae
#
_cell.length_a   1.000
_cell.length_b   1.000
_cell.length_c   1.000
_cell.angle_alpha   90.00
_cell.angle_beta   90.00
_cell.angle_gamma   90.00
#
_symmetry.space_group_name_H-M   'P 1'
#
loop_
_entity.id
_entity.type
_entity.pdbx_description
1 polymer ?
#
loop_
_entity_poly.entity_id
_entity_poly.type
_entity_poly.pdbx_seq_one_letter_code
_entity_poly.pdbx_strand_id
1 'polypeptide(L)'
;MAYARGKLVVASRVGRLPGPIDGPSVPSAGEAEVIADCAVTSKMGMTGKLVLNVDQVDRVNAGLSPSEDELKWAHELLDQHAEGAPMTDGSYLPRLKRAQKIAQLADSYGLWNA
;
A
#
# COMPACT_ATOMS: atom_id res chain seq x y z
N MET A 1 -10.07 -13.57 -12.13
CA MET A 1 -9.40 -13.35 -10.82
C MET A 1 -9.67 -11.98 -10.22
N ALA A 2 -9.89 -10.92 -11.03
CA ALA A 2 -10.16 -9.57 -10.49
C ALA A 2 -11.40 -9.51 -9.60
N TYR A 3 -12.46 -10.24 -9.95
CA TYR A 3 -13.69 -10.28 -9.15
C TYR A 3 -13.45 -10.86 -7.75
N ALA A 4 -12.75 -11.99 -7.66
CA ALA A 4 -12.46 -12.63 -6.39
C ALA A 4 -11.55 -11.76 -5.51
N ARG A 5 -10.53 -11.14 -6.11
CA ARG A 5 -9.65 -10.19 -5.42
C ARG A 5 -10.43 -9.01 -4.87
N GLY A 6 -11.30 -8.41 -5.69
CA GLY A 6 -12.13 -7.29 -5.28
C GLY A 6 -13.04 -7.63 -4.12
N LYS A 7 -13.65 -8.80 -4.14
CA LYS A 7 -14.49 -9.27 -3.04
C LYS A 7 -13.71 -9.44 -1.74
N LEU A 8 -12.51 -10.00 -1.80
CA LEU A 8 -11.66 -10.17 -0.63
C LEU A 8 -11.27 -8.81 -0.01
N VAL A 9 -10.93 -7.83 -0.85
CA VAL A 9 -10.58 -6.50 -0.39
C VAL A 9 -11.77 -5.85 0.32
N VAL A 10 -12.95 -5.88 -0.28
CA VAL A 10 -14.16 -5.29 0.32
C VAL A 10 -14.50 -6.00 1.62
N ALA A 11 -14.47 -7.33 1.65
CA ALA A 11 -14.75 -8.10 2.85
C ALA A 11 -13.76 -7.79 3.98
N SER A 12 -12.49 -7.64 3.65
CA SER A 12 -11.47 -7.26 4.63
C SER A 12 -11.76 -5.90 5.27
N ARG A 13 -12.18 -4.94 4.47
CA ARG A 13 -12.53 -3.61 4.96
C ARG A 13 -13.77 -3.63 5.85
N VAL A 14 -14.81 -4.35 5.42
CA VAL A 14 -16.04 -4.51 6.20
C VAL A 14 -15.73 -5.17 7.54
N GLY A 15 -14.85 -6.18 7.55
CA GLY A 15 -14.42 -6.87 8.76
C GLY A 15 -13.37 -6.14 9.60
N ARG A 16 -12.91 -4.97 9.16
CA ARG A 16 -11.83 -4.21 9.80
C ARG A 16 -10.54 -5.01 9.94
N LEU A 17 -10.26 -5.84 8.96
CA LEU A 17 -9.04 -6.64 8.90
C LEU A 17 -7.93 -5.92 8.12
N PRO A 18 -6.66 -6.31 8.31
CA PRO A 18 -5.60 -5.89 7.40
C PRO A 18 -5.94 -6.28 5.96
N GLY A 19 -5.34 -5.59 4.99
CA GLY A 19 -5.55 -5.92 3.59
C GLY A 19 -5.16 -7.36 3.27
N PRO A 20 -5.84 -8.01 2.32
CA PRO A 20 -5.52 -9.39 1.97
C PRO A 20 -4.17 -9.51 1.28
N ILE A 21 -3.61 -10.71 1.32
CA ILE A 21 -2.33 -11.04 0.69
C ILE A 21 -2.65 -11.66 -0.68
N ASP A 22 -2.05 -11.10 -1.73
CA ASP A 22 -2.24 -11.57 -3.11
C ASP A 22 -1.45 -12.86 -3.39
N GLY A 23 -1.88 -13.58 -4.41
CA GLY A 23 -1.18 -14.78 -4.88
C GLY A 23 0.17 -14.44 -5.52
N PRO A 24 1.06 -15.46 -5.62
CA PRO A 24 2.41 -15.22 -6.11
C PRO A 24 2.48 -15.01 -7.62
N SER A 25 3.53 -14.29 -8.06
CA SER A 25 3.99 -14.34 -9.44
C SER A 25 4.59 -15.73 -9.73
N VAL A 26 4.65 -16.13 -11.00
CA VAL A 26 5.30 -17.40 -11.33
C VAL A 26 6.77 -17.39 -10.91
N PRO A 27 7.35 -18.55 -10.49
CA PRO A 27 8.72 -18.58 -9.99
C PRO A 27 9.77 -18.09 -11.00
N SER A 28 9.49 -18.25 -12.28
CA SER A 28 10.37 -17.80 -13.37
C SER A 28 10.18 -16.35 -13.80
N ALA A 29 9.26 -15.63 -13.15
CA ALA A 29 8.98 -14.23 -13.52
C ALA A 29 10.22 -13.37 -13.32
N GLY A 30 10.55 -12.58 -14.36
CA GLY A 30 11.62 -11.60 -14.28
C GLY A 30 11.21 -10.35 -13.49
N GLU A 31 12.18 -9.46 -13.30
CA GLU A 31 11.96 -8.24 -12.52
C GLU A 31 10.78 -7.41 -13.03
N ALA A 32 10.69 -7.21 -14.35
CA ALA A 32 9.61 -6.42 -14.95
C ALA A 32 8.22 -7.04 -14.67
N GLU A 33 8.11 -8.37 -14.74
CA GLU A 33 6.85 -9.05 -14.45
C GLU A 33 6.46 -8.93 -12.98
N VAL A 34 7.41 -9.09 -12.07
CA VAL A 34 7.14 -8.96 -10.64
C VAL A 34 6.69 -7.54 -10.32
N ILE A 35 7.34 -6.54 -10.88
CA ILE A 35 6.97 -5.13 -10.68
C ILE A 35 5.56 -4.88 -11.21
N ALA A 36 5.23 -5.38 -12.40
CA ALA A 36 3.89 -5.24 -12.98
C ALA A 36 2.82 -5.92 -12.12
N ASP A 37 3.11 -7.13 -11.62
CA ASP A 37 2.20 -7.87 -10.75
C ASP A 37 1.98 -7.13 -9.43
N CYS A 38 3.03 -6.53 -8.85
CA CYS A 38 2.92 -5.74 -7.63
C CYS A 38 2.08 -4.47 -7.84
N ALA A 39 2.17 -3.85 -9.01
CA ALA A 39 1.35 -2.69 -9.34
C ALA A 39 -0.14 -3.07 -9.35
N VAL A 40 -0.49 -4.23 -9.90
CA VAL A 40 -1.86 -4.76 -9.86
C VAL A 40 -2.29 -5.06 -8.43
N THR A 41 -1.45 -5.73 -7.64
CA THR A 41 -1.71 -6.04 -6.23
C THR A 41 -2.06 -4.77 -5.45
N SER A 42 -1.24 -3.74 -5.59
CA SER A 42 -1.42 -2.46 -4.91
C SER A 42 -2.68 -1.75 -5.39
N LYS A 43 -2.91 -1.73 -6.70
CA LYS A 43 -4.08 -1.08 -7.30
C LYS A 43 -5.39 -1.74 -6.85
N MET A 44 -5.39 -3.05 -6.64
CA MET A 44 -6.55 -3.80 -6.15
C MET A 44 -6.82 -3.57 -4.65
N GLY A 45 -5.90 -2.97 -3.93
CA GLY A 45 -6.02 -2.71 -2.49
C GLY A 45 -5.49 -3.82 -1.60
N MET A 46 -4.72 -4.73 -2.15
CA MET A 46 -4.04 -5.76 -1.39
C MET A 46 -2.70 -5.22 -0.87
N THR A 47 -2.28 -5.66 0.31
CA THR A 47 -1.12 -5.09 1.01
C THR A 47 0.06 -6.03 1.15
N GLY A 48 -0.07 -7.24 0.65
CA GLY A 48 1.00 -8.24 0.66
C GLY A 48 0.92 -9.12 -0.55
N LYS A 49 1.97 -9.91 -0.76
CA LYS A 49 2.05 -10.83 -1.88
C LYS A 49 2.90 -12.03 -1.50
N LEU A 50 2.41 -13.22 -1.77
CA LEU A 50 3.19 -14.44 -1.59
C LEU A 50 4.30 -14.50 -2.62
N VAL A 51 5.42 -15.11 -2.27
CA VAL A 51 6.53 -15.34 -3.20
C VAL A 51 6.88 -16.83 -3.23
N LEU A 52 7.16 -17.33 -4.43
CA LEU A 52 7.60 -18.73 -4.62
C LEU A 52 9.12 -18.84 -4.84
N ASN A 53 9.77 -17.71 -5.07
CA ASN A 53 11.21 -17.64 -5.31
C ASN A 53 11.80 -16.56 -4.43
N VAL A 54 12.76 -16.91 -3.60
CA VAL A 54 13.38 -15.97 -2.66
C VAL A 54 14.01 -14.77 -3.35
N ASP A 55 14.44 -14.90 -4.61
CA ASP A 55 15.00 -13.80 -5.39
C ASP A 55 13.98 -12.70 -5.69
N GLN A 56 12.69 -12.98 -5.53
CA GLN A 56 11.61 -12.01 -5.76
C GLN A 56 11.27 -11.17 -4.53
N VAL A 57 11.77 -11.52 -3.35
CA VAL A 57 11.39 -10.88 -2.08
C VAL A 57 11.69 -9.38 -2.10
N ASP A 58 12.90 -9.00 -2.47
CA ASP A 58 13.29 -7.58 -2.50
C ASP A 58 12.46 -6.78 -3.49
N ARG A 59 12.16 -7.37 -4.64
CA ARG A 59 11.35 -6.73 -5.67
C ARG A 59 9.91 -6.52 -5.22
N VAL A 60 9.34 -7.51 -4.55
CA VAL A 60 7.98 -7.41 -4.00
C VAL A 60 7.93 -6.34 -2.90
N ASN A 61 8.89 -6.34 -1.99
CA ASN A 61 8.95 -5.32 -0.95
C ASN A 61 9.08 -3.91 -1.54
N ALA A 62 9.93 -3.74 -2.55
CA ALA A 62 10.07 -2.46 -3.24
C ALA A 62 8.78 -2.07 -3.98
N GLY A 63 8.13 -3.03 -4.63
CA GLY A 63 6.92 -2.77 -5.41
C GLY A 63 5.67 -2.48 -4.58
N LEU A 64 5.60 -2.98 -3.36
CA LEU A 64 4.45 -2.77 -2.47
C LEU A 64 4.67 -1.65 -1.45
N SER A 65 5.91 -1.21 -1.25
CA SER A 65 6.20 -0.12 -0.32
C SER A 65 5.77 1.23 -0.92
N PRO A 66 5.44 2.22 -0.10
CA PRO A 66 5.16 3.57 -0.59
C PRO A 66 6.38 4.17 -1.29
N SER A 67 6.15 4.98 -2.33
CA SER A 67 7.20 5.72 -3.02
C SER A 67 7.71 6.87 -2.15
N GLU A 68 8.88 7.40 -2.49
CA GLU A 68 9.44 8.58 -1.80
C GLU A 68 8.50 9.78 -1.87
N ASP A 69 7.88 10.00 -3.03
CA ASP A 69 6.92 11.08 -3.22
C ASP A 69 5.68 10.91 -2.34
N GLU A 70 5.17 9.69 -2.24
CA GLU A 70 4.04 9.37 -1.36
C GLU A 70 4.40 9.59 0.10
N LEU A 71 5.59 9.18 0.52
CA LEU A 71 6.10 9.38 1.88
C LEU A 71 6.19 10.86 2.22
N LYS A 72 6.77 11.65 1.32
CA LYS A 72 6.91 13.09 1.50
C LYS A 72 5.56 13.78 1.61
N TRP A 73 4.66 13.46 0.71
CA TRP A 73 3.30 14.01 0.74
C TRP A 73 2.58 13.67 2.05
N ALA A 74 2.69 12.42 2.50
CA ALA A 74 2.05 11.97 3.74
C ALA A 74 2.63 12.70 4.97
N HIS A 75 3.96 12.84 5.03
CA HIS A 75 4.60 13.59 6.10
C HIS A 75 4.12 15.04 6.16
N GLU A 76 4.10 15.72 5.03
CA GLU A 76 3.65 17.11 4.95
C GLU A 76 2.20 17.26 5.43
N LEU A 77 1.32 16.40 4.97
CA LEU A 77 -0.09 16.48 5.33
C LEU A 77 -0.34 16.18 6.81
N LEU A 78 0.34 15.15 7.35
CA LEU A 78 0.19 14.78 8.76
C LEU A 78 0.79 15.82 9.68
N ASP A 79 1.90 16.44 9.30
CA ASP A 79 2.50 17.53 10.06
C ASP A 79 1.57 18.75 10.08
N GLN A 80 0.97 19.12 8.96
CA GLN A 80 -0.02 20.19 8.91
C GLN A 80 -1.23 19.90 9.78
N HIS A 81 -1.71 18.66 9.79
CA HIS A 81 -2.81 18.27 10.66
C HIS A 81 -2.44 18.36 12.15
N ALA A 82 -1.24 17.91 12.50
CA ALA A 82 -0.74 17.98 13.88
C ALA A 82 -0.59 19.44 14.35
N GLU A 83 -0.26 20.36 13.44
CA GLU A 83 -0.17 21.79 13.73
C GLU A 83 -1.54 22.48 13.82
N GLY A 84 -2.62 21.74 13.60
CA GLY A 84 -3.96 22.28 13.70
C GLY A 84 -4.44 23.07 12.51
N ALA A 85 -3.88 22.81 11.33
CA ALA A 85 -4.31 23.45 10.09
C ALA A 85 -5.81 23.26 9.86
N PRO A 86 -6.56 24.30 9.44
CA PRO A 86 -7.99 24.17 9.27
C PRO A 86 -8.37 23.25 8.13
N MET A 87 -9.45 22.50 8.31
CA MET A 87 -10.06 21.71 7.24
C MET A 87 -10.87 22.66 6.34
N THR A 88 -10.33 22.97 5.16
CA THR A 88 -10.88 23.99 4.27
C THR A 88 -11.84 23.46 3.22
N ASP A 89 -11.85 22.14 2.96
CA ASP A 89 -12.75 21.55 1.97
C ASP A 89 -13.11 20.10 2.31
N GLY A 90 -14.08 19.55 1.56
CA GLY A 90 -14.57 18.17 1.77
C GLY A 90 -13.58 17.07 1.38
N SER A 91 -12.49 17.40 0.69
CA SER A 91 -11.48 16.43 0.30
C SER A 91 -10.41 16.20 1.39
N TYR A 92 -10.41 17.00 2.45
CA TYR A 92 -9.40 16.95 3.50
C TYR A 92 -9.40 15.62 4.24
N LEU A 93 -10.57 15.17 4.73
CA LEU A 93 -10.65 13.92 5.48
C LEU A 93 -10.22 12.70 4.66
N PRO A 94 -10.67 12.52 3.40
CA PRO A 94 -10.15 11.42 2.58
C PRO A 94 -8.65 11.49 2.36
N ARG A 95 -8.09 12.67 2.15
CA ARG A 95 -6.63 12.84 2.01
C ARG A 95 -5.89 12.51 3.29
N LEU A 96 -6.42 12.94 4.43
CA LEU A 96 -5.85 12.63 5.73
C LEU A 96 -5.82 11.13 5.99
N LYS A 97 -6.91 10.43 5.69
CA LYS A 97 -6.98 8.97 5.84
C LYS A 97 -5.99 8.27 4.93
N ARG A 98 -5.82 8.75 3.70
CA ARG A 98 -4.83 8.21 2.78
C ARG A 98 -3.41 8.41 3.31
N ALA A 99 -3.10 9.58 3.84
CA ALA A 99 -1.79 9.86 4.45
C ALA A 99 -1.53 8.95 5.65
N GLN A 100 -2.52 8.71 6.49
CA GLN A 100 -2.41 7.80 7.62
C GLN A 100 -2.15 6.37 7.18
N LYS A 101 -2.79 5.92 6.11
CA LYS A 101 -2.54 4.58 5.54
C LYS A 101 -1.14 4.44 4.97
N ILE A 102 -0.66 5.46 4.27
CA ILE A 102 0.71 5.48 3.75
C ILE A 102 1.71 5.41 4.90
N ALA A 103 1.49 6.18 5.97
CA ALA A 103 2.32 6.15 7.15
C ALA A 103 2.35 4.78 7.81
N GLN A 104 1.19 4.15 7.95
CA GLN A 104 1.07 2.83 8.54
C GLN A 104 1.79 1.76 7.70
N LEU A 105 1.61 1.80 6.39
CA LEU A 105 2.28 0.88 5.49
C LEU A 105 3.80 1.10 5.51
N ALA A 106 4.24 2.35 5.47
CA ALA A 106 5.66 2.70 5.54
C ALA A 106 6.28 2.24 6.86
N ASP A 107 5.57 2.39 7.97
CA ASP A 107 6.04 1.92 9.27
C ASP A 107 6.24 0.40 9.27
N SER A 108 5.33 -0.33 8.64
CA SER A 108 5.45 -1.80 8.49
C SER A 108 6.70 -2.21 7.71
N TYR A 109 7.16 -1.36 6.78
CA TYR A 109 8.39 -1.59 6.02
C TYR A 109 9.63 -0.95 6.66
N GLY A 110 9.48 -0.30 7.81
CA GLY A 110 10.59 0.40 8.45
C GLY A 110 11.02 1.68 7.75
N LEU A 111 10.17 2.25 6.92
CA LEU A 111 10.47 3.44 6.12
C LEU A 111 9.91 4.74 6.71
N TRP A 112 9.11 4.65 7.75
CA TRP A 112 8.50 5.82 8.36
C TRP A 112 9.34 6.30 9.54
N ASN A 113 9.85 7.50 9.42
CA ASN A 113 10.54 8.20 10.51
C ASN A 113 9.55 9.18 11.13
N ALA A 114 9.15 8.89 12.34
CA ALA A 114 8.22 9.73 13.09
C ALA A 114 8.80 11.12 13.36
#